data_b9947613af85be85610a5efe5a20eb90
#
_entry.id   b9947613af85be85610a5efe5a20eb90
#
_cell.length_a   1.000
_cell.length_b   1.000
_cell.length_c   1.000
_cell.angle_alpha   90.00
_cell.angle_beta   90.00
_cell.angle_gamma   90.00
#
_symmetry.space_group_name_H-M   'P 1'
#
loop_
_entity.id
_entity.type
_entity.pdbx_description
1 polymer ?
#
loop_
_entity_poly.entity_id
_entity_poly.type
_entity_poly.pdbx_seq_one_letter_code
_entity_poly.pdbx_strand_id
1 'polypeptide(L)'
;MRCVIILSFLALCACKATSKKAFVPEQRLTYSKQAAKPSCVEERINRQFISLTNKSHLVKSKETLPYDKRIDIKTVKYNRIESKLLKGASAFICDGGNKLRYLPLPNKGDVSLILVPMDCGDFDYRFYLLTIKNNTIISDLYVEGIWYEPGGPELEEVTSFKIDKNFSVKVKTTSPGSPQKIRNYIIRDDGKIVEK
;
A
#
# COMPACT_ATOMS: atom_id res chain seq x y z
N MET A 1 44.29 -32.70 -9.50
CA MET A 1 43.87 -33.58 -10.62
C MET A 1 42.57 -33.03 -11.19
N ARG A 2 42.71 -32.67 -12.48
CA ARG A 2 41.73 -32.58 -13.58
C ARG A 2 40.51 -31.68 -13.45
N CYS A 3 40.63 -30.52 -14.11
CA CYS A 3 39.58 -29.71 -14.72
C CYS A 3 38.68 -30.54 -15.64
N VAL A 4 37.36 -30.22 -15.62
CA VAL A 4 36.52 -30.45 -16.80
C VAL A 4 35.74 -29.16 -17.06
N ILE A 5 36.14 -28.50 -18.15
CA ILE A 5 35.43 -27.39 -18.80
C ILE A 5 34.42 -28.01 -19.73
N ILE A 6 33.13 -27.61 -19.62
CA ILE A 6 32.16 -27.88 -20.67
C ILE A 6 31.64 -26.53 -21.21
N LEU A 7 32.14 -26.22 -22.40
CA LEU A 7 31.56 -25.25 -23.33
C LEU A 7 30.38 -25.91 -24.04
N SER A 8 29.25 -25.21 -24.17
CA SER A 8 28.26 -25.51 -25.22
C SER A 8 27.43 -24.28 -25.57
N PHE A 9 27.76 -23.73 -26.68
CA PHE A 9 26.94 -23.45 -27.88
C PHE A 9 25.77 -22.48 -27.78
N LEU A 10 26.04 -21.28 -28.27
CA LEU A 10 25.09 -20.32 -28.83
C LEU A 10 24.37 -20.90 -30.06
N ALA A 11 23.03 -20.79 -30.07
CA ALA A 11 22.26 -20.91 -31.32
C ALA A 11 21.50 -19.59 -31.56
N LEU A 12 22.05 -18.79 -32.48
CA LEU A 12 21.40 -17.60 -33.05
C LEU A 12 20.37 -18.07 -34.12
N CYS A 13 19.09 -17.88 -33.88
CA CYS A 13 18.05 -17.94 -34.90
C CYS A 13 17.69 -16.51 -35.34
N ALA A 14 18.22 -16.11 -36.49
CA ALA A 14 17.83 -14.89 -37.18
C ALA A 14 16.69 -15.19 -38.14
N CYS A 15 15.47 -14.77 -37.82
CA CYS A 15 14.36 -14.74 -38.78
C CYS A 15 14.33 -13.39 -39.50
N LYS A 16 14.72 -13.37 -40.75
CA LYS A 16 14.49 -12.29 -41.70
C LYS A 16 13.04 -12.35 -42.17
N ALA A 17 12.21 -11.39 -41.78
CA ALA A 17 10.90 -11.15 -42.37
C ALA A 17 11.00 -10.03 -43.41
N THR A 18 10.88 -10.38 -44.67
CA THR A 18 10.75 -9.45 -45.81
C THR A 18 9.31 -8.94 -45.88
N SER A 19 9.11 -7.67 -45.51
CA SER A 19 7.80 -7.00 -45.66
C SER A 19 7.73 -6.33 -47.04
N LYS A 20 6.83 -6.83 -47.92
CA LYS A 20 6.40 -6.14 -49.14
C LYS A 20 5.48 -4.98 -48.78
N LYS A 21 5.91 -3.76 -49.11
CA LYS A 21 5.09 -2.54 -49.06
C LYS A 21 4.00 -2.60 -50.14
N ALA A 22 2.75 -2.68 -49.73
CA ALA A 22 1.61 -2.36 -50.60
C ALA A 22 1.33 -0.85 -50.49
N PHE A 23 1.37 -0.19 -51.65
CA PHE A 23 1.06 1.23 -51.81
C PHE A 23 -0.48 1.38 -51.82
N VAL A 24 -1.06 2.06 -50.84
CA VAL A 24 -2.47 2.43 -50.78
C VAL A 24 -2.56 3.96 -50.94
N PRO A 25 -3.34 4.50 -51.87
CA PRO A 25 -3.45 5.95 -52.06
C PRO A 25 -4.22 6.58 -50.90
N GLU A 26 -3.63 7.62 -50.36
CA GLU A 26 -4.12 8.46 -49.26
C GLU A 26 -5.31 9.30 -49.72
N GLN A 27 -6.53 8.87 -49.35
CA GLN A 27 -7.70 9.77 -49.44
C GLN A 27 -7.73 10.65 -48.19
N ARG A 28 -7.42 11.93 -48.40
CA ARG A 28 -7.51 13.01 -47.40
C ARG A 28 -8.96 13.28 -47.06
N LEU A 29 -9.52 12.64 -46.05
CA LEU A 29 -10.77 13.01 -45.38
C LEU A 29 -10.46 14.09 -44.33
N THR A 30 -10.72 15.32 -44.66
CA THR A 30 -10.74 16.45 -43.72
C THR A 30 -11.94 16.30 -42.80
N TYR A 31 -11.75 15.65 -41.63
CA TYR A 31 -12.75 15.59 -40.58
C TYR A 31 -12.60 16.83 -39.69
N SER A 32 -13.49 17.79 -39.87
CA SER A 32 -13.67 18.92 -38.96
C SER A 32 -14.19 18.38 -37.63
N LYS A 33 -13.31 18.26 -36.61
CA LYS A 33 -13.70 17.98 -35.23
C LYS A 33 -14.34 19.22 -34.62
N GLN A 34 -15.64 19.42 -34.84
CA GLN A 34 -16.42 20.21 -33.89
C GLN A 34 -16.62 19.37 -32.64
N ALA A 35 -15.92 19.75 -31.54
CA ALA A 35 -16.15 19.21 -30.23
C ALA A 35 -17.57 19.57 -29.78
N ALA A 36 -18.50 18.65 -29.88
CA ALA A 36 -19.83 18.80 -29.32
C ALA A 36 -19.70 18.97 -27.80
N LYS A 37 -20.27 20.05 -27.26
CA LYS A 37 -20.37 20.21 -25.78
C LYS A 37 -21.15 19.03 -25.22
N PRO A 38 -20.66 18.38 -24.15
CA PRO A 38 -21.38 17.28 -23.52
C PRO A 38 -22.78 17.75 -23.08
N SER A 39 -23.78 16.92 -23.34
CA SER A 39 -25.14 17.21 -22.94
C SER A 39 -25.27 17.26 -21.41
N CYS A 40 -26.19 18.10 -20.91
CA CYS A 40 -26.45 18.24 -19.46
C CYS A 40 -26.81 16.91 -18.78
N VAL A 41 -27.25 15.91 -19.54
CA VAL A 41 -27.56 14.55 -19.07
C VAL A 41 -26.28 13.74 -18.84
N GLU A 42 -25.28 13.83 -19.73
CA GLU A 42 -23.99 13.16 -19.58
C GLU A 42 -23.19 13.70 -18.38
N GLU A 43 -23.26 15.00 -18.13
CA GLU A 43 -22.63 15.61 -16.95
C GLU A 43 -23.26 15.16 -15.63
N ARG A 44 -24.59 14.96 -15.59
CA ARG A 44 -25.28 14.42 -14.40
C ARG A 44 -24.96 12.95 -14.14
N ILE A 45 -24.93 12.13 -15.19
CA ILE A 45 -24.57 10.71 -15.09
C ILE A 45 -23.12 10.57 -14.62
N ASN A 46 -22.20 11.36 -15.17
CA ASN A 46 -20.79 11.33 -14.76
C ASN A 46 -20.60 11.81 -13.31
N ARG A 47 -21.31 12.86 -12.86
CA ARG A 47 -21.27 13.30 -11.45
C ARG A 47 -21.86 12.26 -10.50
N GLN A 48 -22.93 11.57 -10.88
CA GLN A 48 -23.51 10.49 -10.07
C GLN A 48 -22.61 9.24 -10.04
N PHE A 49 -21.98 8.89 -11.14
CA PHE A 49 -21.01 7.77 -11.20
C PHE A 49 -19.76 8.05 -10.37
N ILE A 50 -19.21 9.27 -10.45
CA ILE A 50 -18.05 9.70 -9.63
C ILE A 50 -18.42 9.72 -8.14
N SER A 51 -19.65 10.09 -7.77
CA SER A 51 -20.11 10.09 -6.37
C SER A 51 -20.29 8.68 -5.81
N LEU A 52 -20.66 7.70 -6.63
CA LEU A 52 -20.82 6.30 -6.22
C LEU A 52 -19.48 5.56 -6.09
N THR A 53 -18.44 5.97 -6.83
CA THR A 53 -17.11 5.34 -6.80
C THR A 53 -16.24 5.81 -5.63
N ASN A 54 -16.56 6.95 -5.01
CA ASN A 54 -15.76 7.55 -3.93
C ASN A 54 -16.22 7.16 -2.51
N LYS A 55 -17.16 6.24 -2.37
CA LYS A 55 -17.59 5.80 -1.04
C LYS A 55 -16.49 4.94 -0.43
N SER A 56 -15.80 5.45 0.58
CA SER A 56 -14.85 4.66 1.37
C SER A 56 -15.57 3.45 1.98
N HIS A 57 -15.06 2.26 1.71
CA HIS A 57 -15.55 1.00 2.29
C HIS A 57 -15.01 0.77 3.71
N LEU A 58 -14.15 1.66 4.20
CA LEU A 58 -13.55 1.56 5.51
C LEU A 58 -14.48 2.13 6.59
N VAL A 59 -14.48 1.46 7.73
CA VAL A 59 -15.19 1.95 8.94
C VAL A 59 -14.49 3.19 9.47
N LYS A 60 -15.26 4.21 9.87
CA LYS A 60 -14.69 5.40 10.51
C LYS A 60 -14.14 5.05 11.89
N SER A 61 -13.01 5.64 12.22
CA SER A 61 -12.39 5.51 13.53
C SER A 61 -13.23 6.19 14.61
N LYS A 62 -13.25 5.57 15.80
CA LYS A 62 -13.68 6.21 17.05
C LYS A 62 -12.50 6.80 17.85
N GLU A 63 -11.28 6.51 17.42
CA GLU A 63 -10.07 7.03 18.04
C GLU A 63 -9.89 8.52 17.71
N THR A 64 -9.16 9.21 18.59
CA THR A 64 -8.81 10.63 18.45
C THR A 64 -7.31 10.79 18.43
N LEU A 65 -6.82 11.90 17.87
CA LEU A 65 -5.42 12.29 17.99
C LEU A 65 -5.17 13.18 19.23
N PRO A 66 -4.03 13.06 19.89
CA PRO A 66 -2.91 12.18 19.56
C PRO A 66 -3.23 10.70 19.82
N TYR A 67 -2.68 9.82 18.98
CA TYR A 67 -2.75 8.38 19.18
C TYR A 67 -1.43 7.87 19.78
N ASP A 68 -1.50 7.27 20.97
CA ASP A 68 -0.36 6.76 21.73
C ASP A 68 -0.82 5.54 22.55
N LYS A 69 -1.31 4.52 21.87
CA LYS A 69 -1.82 3.32 22.52
C LYS A 69 -1.09 2.10 21.96
N ARG A 70 -0.60 1.25 22.86
CA ARG A 70 -0.14 -0.08 22.48
C ARG A 70 -1.36 -0.97 22.18
N ILE A 71 -1.26 -1.76 21.12
CA ILE A 71 -2.32 -2.66 20.72
C ILE A 71 -2.23 -3.95 21.57
N ASP A 72 -3.30 -4.27 22.27
CA ASP A 72 -3.43 -5.56 22.95
C ASP A 72 -4.06 -6.57 21.97
N ILE A 73 -3.21 -7.44 21.40
CA ILE A 73 -3.64 -8.45 20.41
C ILE A 73 -4.61 -9.49 20.97
N LYS A 74 -4.66 -9.67 22.30
CA LYS A 74 -5.56 -10.64 22.96
C LYS A 74 -7.00 -10.15 23.00
N THR A 75 -7.21 -8.83 23.06
CA THR A 75 -8.53 -8.23 23.25
C THR A 75 -9.01 -7.41 22.04
N VAL A 76 -8.12 -7.05 21.13
CA VAL A 76 -8.43 -6.21 19.98
C VAL A 76 -9.41 -6.89 19.02
N LYS A 77 -10.41 -6.12 18.55
CA LYS A 77 -11.37 -6.56 17.53
C LYS A 77 -11.08 -5.88 16.20
N TYR A 78 -10.65 -6.66 15.23
CA TYR A 78 -10.35 -6.17 13.90
C TYR A 78 -11.62 -5.99 13.05
N ASN A 79 -11.70 -4.89 12.32
CA ASN A 79 -12.58 -4.79 11.17
C ASN A 79 -12.01 -5.61 10.01
N ARG A 80 -12.85 -5.95 9.02
CA ARG A 80 -12.45 -6.71 7.84
C ARG A 80 -13.00 -6.07 6.58
N ILE A 81 -12.21 -6.03 5.52
CA ILE A 81 -12.61 -5.56 4.18
C ILE A 81 -12.16 -6.55 3.13
N GLU A 82 -13.01 -6.80 2.12
CA GLU A 82 -12.64 -7.62 0.97
C GLU A 82 -11.46 -6.98 0.22
N SER A 83 -10.40 -7.73 -0.05
CA SER A 83 -9.19 -7.21 -0.71
C SER A 83 -9.44 -6.59 -2.08
N LYS A 84 -10.44 -7.11 -2.81
CA LYS A 84 -10.85 -6.57 -4.12
C LYS A 84 -11.40 -5.14 -4.06
N LEU A 85 -11.83 -4.67 -2.88
CA LEU A 85 -12.35 -3.31 -2.66
C LEU A 85 -11.24 -2.30 -2.34
N LEU A 86 -10.00 -2.77 -2.15
CA LEU A 86 -8.88 -1.93 -1.77
C LEU A 86 -7.64 -2.34 -2.56
N LYS A 87 -7.27 -1.52 -3.55
CA LYS A 87 -6.10 -1.78 -4.41
C LYS A 87 -4.82 -1.80 -3.56
N GLY A 88 -4.03 -2.87 -3.71
CA GLY A 88 -2.80 -3.10 -2.96
C GLY A 88 -2.98 -3.92 -1.67
N ALA A 89 -4.23 -4.23 -1.26
CA ALA A 89 -4.51 -4.94 -0.01
C ALA A 89 -3.94 -6.37 0.05
N SER A 90 -3.76 -7.03 -1.09
CA SER A 90 -3.26 -8.42 -1.15
C SER A 90 -1.88 -8.58 -0.52
N ALA A 91 -1.04 -7.54 -0.54
CA ALA A 91 0.29 -7.55 0.06
C ALA A 91 0.26 -7.59 1.61
N PHE A 92 -0.90 -7.33 2.22
CA PHE A 92 -1.07 -7.22 3.67
C PHE A 92 -2.05 -8.27 4.23
N ILE A 93 -2.29 -9.36 3.49
CA ILE A 93 -3.11 -10.47 3.94
C ILE A 93 -2.22 -11.63 4.34
N CYS A 94 -2.28 -12.01 5.60
CA CYS A 94 -1.43 -13.02 6.19
C CYS A 94 -1.98 -14.47 6.10
N ASP A 95 -3.27 -14.64 6.08
CA ASP A 95 -3.95 -15.93 6.30
C ASP A 95 -4.36 -16.64 5.00
N GLY A 96 -3.85 -16.19 3.87
CA GLY A 96 -4.23 -16.73 2.54
C GLY A 96 -5.70 -16.47 2.17
N GLY A 97 -6.42 -15.73 3.00
CA GLY A 97 -7.81 -15.34 2.77
C GLY A 97 -7.96 -14.23 1.74
N ASN A 98 -9.18 -13.72 1.63
CA ASN A 98 -9.52 -12.62 0.73
C ASN A 98 -9.89 -11.32 1.48
N LYS A 99 -9.72 -11.28 2.80
CA LYS A 99 -10.11 -10.16 3.67
C LYS A 99 -8.92 -9.60 4.41
N LEU A 100 -8.72 -8.29 4.27
CA LEU A 100 -7.77 -7.53 5.06
C LEU A 100 -8.34 -7.26 6.46
N ARG A 101 -7.61 -7.62 7.51
CA ARG A 101 -7.90 -7.25 8.90
C ARG A 101 -7.31 -5.88 9.19
N TYR A 102 -8.05 -5.00 9.87
CA TYR A 102 -7.53 -3.67 10.17
C TYR A 102 -8.19 -3.02 11.39
N LEU A 103 -7.48 -2.03 11.97
CA LEU A 103 -7.97 -1.10 12.98
C LEU A 103 -8.03 0.29 12.35
N PRO A 104 -9.18 0.98 12.36
CA PRO A 104 -9.28 2.31 11.80
C PRO A 104 -8.63 3.34 12.73
N LEU A 105 -7.86 4.26 12.17
CA LEU A 105 -7.32 5.45 12.83
C LEU A 105 -8.01 6.72 12.33
N PRO A 106 -7.86 7.86 13.03
CA PRO A 106 -8.41 9.14 12.57
C PRO A 106 -7.92 9.51 11.17
N ASN A 107 -8.85 9.90 10.30
CA ASN A 107 -8.54 10.29 8.94
C ASN A 107 -7.85 11.67 8.89
N LYS A 108 -6.99 11.87 7.89
CA LYS A 108 -6.46 13.18 7.52
C LYS A 108 -7.16 13.66 6.25
N GLY A 109 -8.20 14.49 6.42
CA GLY A 109 -9.03 14.90 5.29
C GLY A 109 -9.67 13.70 4.58
N ASP A 110 -9.34 13.52 3.30
CA ASP A 110 -9.80 12.39 2.46
C ASP A 110 -8.86 11.17 2.49
N VAL A 111 -7.77 11.25 3.25
CA VAL A 111 -6.86 10.13 3.47
C VAL A 111 -7.31 9.33 4.69
N SER A 112 -7.68 8.08 4.48
CA SER A 112 -7.97 7.14 5.56
C SER A 112 -6.69 6.49 6.07
N LEU A 113 -6.58 6.36 7.40
CA LEU A 113 -5.47 5.69 8.07
C LEU A 113 -5.98 4.41 8.72
N ILE A 114 -5.24 3.32 8.55
CA ILE A 114 -5.52 2.05 9.21
C ILE A 114 -4.24 1.40 9.72
N LEU A 115 -4.35 0.64 10.80
CA LEU A 115 -3.31 -0.29 11.24
C LEU A 115 -3.68 -1.71 10.82
N VAL A 116 -2.74 -2.39 10.20
CA VAL A 116 -2.91 -3.74 9.68
C VAL A 116 -1.97 -4.69 10.41
N PRO A 117 -2.50 -5.76 11.03
CA PRO A 117 -1.66 -6.79 11.63
C PRO A 117 -0.98 -7.61 10.53
N MET A 118 0.33 -7.79 10.66
CA MET A 118 1.15 -8.68 9.83
C MET A 118 1.76 -9.75 10.73
N ASP A 119 0.88 -10.50 11.38
CA ASP A 119 1.15 -11.53 12.39
C ASP A 119 1.26 -12.94 11.78
N CYS A 120 1.78 -13.05 10.57
CA CYS A 120 1.98 -14.29 9.85
C CYS A 120 3.46 -14.71 9.85
N GLY A 121 3.70 -16.02 9.69
CA GLY A 121 5.02 -16.62 9.79
C GLY A 121 5.55 -16.54 11.22
N ASP A 122 6.78 -16.10 11.39
CA ASP A 122 7.48 -16.07 12.67
C ASP A 122 7.18 -14.80 13.51
N PHE A 123 6.15 -14.02 13.14
CA PHE A 123 5.84 -12.76 13.80
C PHE A 123 4.46 -12.79 14.46
N ASP A 124 4.41 -12.96 15.77
CA ASP A 124 3.17 -12.92 16.54
C ASP A 124 2.61 -11.50 16.73
N TYR A 125 3.46 -10.49 16.66
CA TYR A 125 3.10 -9.10 16.95
C TYR A 125 3.83 -8.15 16.01
N ARG A 126 3.15 -7.73 14.93
CA ARG A 126 3.67 -6.79 13.94
C ARG A 126 2.54 -6.02 13.27
N PHE A 127 2.66 -4.67 13.23
CA PHE A 127 1.66 -3.80 12.63
C PHE A 127 2.28 -2.82 11.63
N TYR A 128 1.57 -2.63 10.53
CA TYR A 128 1.85 -1.60 9.55
C TYR A 128 0.76 -0.52 9.59
N LEU A 129 1.18 0.74 9.56
CA LEU A 129 0.31 1.89 9.28
C LEU A 129 0.17 2.02 7.76
N LEU A 130 -1.06 1.94 7.27
CA LEU A 130 -1.35 2.17 5.86
C LEU A 130 -2.12 3.48 5.70
N THR A 131 -1.80 4.21 4.64
CA THR A 131 -2.58 5.36 4.18
C THR A 131 -3.34 4.99 2.92
N ILE A 132 -4.61 5.39 2.84
CA ILE A 132 -5.51 4.99 1.77
C ILE A 132 -6.22 6.22 1.23
N LYS A 133 -6.18 6.39 -0.10
CA LYS A 133 -6.91 7.42 -0.82
C LYS A 133 -7.58 6.81 -2.05
N ASN A 134 -8.84 7.13 -2.27
CA ASN A 134 -9.63 6.60 -3.41
C ASN A 134 -9.56 5.06 -3.52
N ASN A 135 -9.74 4.37 -2.38
CA ASN A 135 -9.67 2.90 -2.28
C ASN A 135 -8.34 2.29 -2.79
N THR A 136 -7.25 3.06 -2.73
CA THR A 136 -5.90 2.60 -3.08
C THR A 136 -4.97 2.85 -1.90
N ILE A 137 -4.15 1.86 -1.54
CA ILE A 137 -3.07 2.02 -0.58
C ILE A 137 -1.99 2.90 -1.23
N ILE A 138 -1.67 4.03 -0.59
CA ILE A 138 -0.71 5.03 -1.09
C ILE A 138 0.68 4.81 -0.48
N SER A 139 0.73 4.53 0.82
CA SER A 139 1.97 4.27 1.56
C SER A 139 1.72 3.28 2.69
N ASP A 140 2.78 2.61 3.08
CA ASP A 140 2.86 1.77 4.26
C ASP A 140 4.08 2.13 5.09
N LEU A 141 4.00 1.87 6.39
CA LEU A 141 5.08 2.08 7.34
C LEU A 141 4.98 1.04 8.45
N TYR A 142 6.06 0.28 8.71
CA TYR A 142 6.16 -0.53 9.91
C TYR A 142 6.22 0.36 11.15
N VAL A 143 5.30 0.19 12.10
CA VAL A 143 5.14 1.12 13.22
C VAL A 143 5.16 0.46 14.58
N GLU A 144 4.74 -0.80 14.70
CA GLU A 144 4.65 -1.49 15.99
C GLU A 144 4.91 -2.97 15.84
N GLY A 145 5.67 -3.56 16.75
CA GLY A 145 5.94 -4.98 16.76
C GLY A 145 7.05 -5.37 17.70
N ILE A 146 7.22 -6.68 17.78
CA ILE A 146 8.33 -7.34 18.50
C ILE A 146 9.03 -8.25 17.50
N TRP A 147 10.34 -8.13 17.42
CA TRP A 147 11.18 -8.98 16.62
C TRP A 147 12.23 -9.66 17.49
N TYR A 148 12.44 -10.95 17.26
CA TYR A 148 13.43 -11.74 17.95
C TYR A 148 14.56 -12.10 16.97
N GLU A 149 15.80 -11.88 17.36
CA GLU A 149 16.93 -12.32 16.54
C GLU A 149 17.01 -13.86 16.56
N PRO A 150 17.13 -14.51 15.40
CA PRO A 150 17.30 -15.96 15.33
C PRO A 150 18.58 -16.38 16.10
N GLY A 151 18.42 -17.15 17.15
CA GLY A 151 19.56 -17.69 17.94
C GLY A 151 19.59 -17.33 19.41
N GLY A 152 18.70 -16.48 19.90
CA GLY A 152 18.64 -16.21 21.35
C GLY A 152 17.46 -15.35 21.77
N PRO A 153 16.88 -15.64 22.95
CA PRO A 153 15.82 -14.82 23.53
C PRO A 153 16.31 -13.47 24.04
N GLU A 154 17.60 -13.21 24.00
CA GLU A 154 18.24 -12.04 24.63
C GLU A 154 18.20 -10.78 23.78
N LEU A 155 17.86 -10.89 22.48
CA LEU A 155 17.84 -9.74 21.54
C LEU A 155 16.43 -9.48 21.00
N GLU A 156 15.55 -9.07 21.90
CA GLU A 156 14.21 -8.61 21.54
C GLU A 156 14.26 -7.14 21.05
N GLU A 157 13.91 -6.90 19.78
CA GLU A 157 13.70 -5.56 19.27
C GLU A 157 12.22 -5.18 19.39
N VAL A 158 11.93 -4.12 20.13
CA VAL A 158 10.58 -3.61 20.32
C VAL A 158 10.42 -2.31 19.55
N THR A 159 9.45 -2.28 18.63
CA THR A 159 9.04 -1.08 17.91
C THR A 159 7.68 -0.61 18.41
N SER A 160 7.54 0.70 18.61
CA SER A 160 6.31 1.39 19.02
C SER A 160 6.18 2.72 18.30
N PHE A 161 4.98 3.30 18.29
CA PHE A 161 4.75 4.56 17.59
C PHE A 161 3.76 5.47 18.31
N LYS A 162 3.75 6.74 17.86
CA LYS A 162 2.77 7.77 18.22
C LYS A 162 2.40 8.57 16.98
N ILE A 163 1.14 8.99 16.90
CA ILE A 163 0.70 9.97 15.89
C ILE A 163 0.22 11.22 16.63
N ASP A 164 0.78 12.37 16.33
CA ASP A 164 0.37 13.65 16.92
C ASP A 164 -0.84 14.27 16.20
N LYS A 165 -1.35 15.39 16.73
CA LYS A 165 -2.49 16.13 16.15
C LYS A 165 -2.23 16.65 14.73
N ASN A 166 -0.97 16.80 14.34
CA ASN A 166 -0.53 17.28 13.03
C ASN A 166 -0.20 16.14 12.07
N PHE A 167 -0.56 14.88 12.43
CA PHE A 167 -0.26 13.67 11.66
C PHE A 167 1.24 13.42 11.47
N SER A 168 2.09 13.91 12.38
CA SER A 168 3.46 13.43 12.48
C SER A 168 3.48 12.09 13.19
N VAL A 169 4.20 11.14 12.62
CA VAL A 169 4.37 9.80 13.17
C VAL A 169 5.80 9.68 13.71
N LYS A 170 5.91 9.40 15.00
CA LYS A 170 7.19 9.08 15.64
C LYS A 170 7.24 7.57 15.84
N VAL A 171 8.21 6.90 15.22
CA VAL A 171 8.49 5.47 15.41
C VAL A 171 9.75 5.35 16.28
N LYS A 172 9.63 4.58 17.33
CA LYS A 172 10.69 4.31 18.30
C LYS A 172 11.01 2.82 18.30
N THR A 173 12.26 2.49 18.07
CA THR A 173 12.76 1.11 18.13
C THR A 173 13.81 1.00 19.23
N THR A 174 13.67 -0.02 20.09
CA THR A 174 14.60 -0.34 21.18
C THR A 174 15.06 -1.78 21.08
N SER A 175 16.36 -1.99 21.19
CA SER A 175 16.97 -3.32 21.27
C SER A 175 17.91 -3.36 22.47
N PRO A 176 18.04 -4.49 23.19
CA PRO A 176 18.98 -4.63 24.28
C PRO A 176 20.41 -4.31 23.83
N GLY A 177 21.15 -3.55 24.66
CA GLY A 177 22.52 -3.19 24.37
C GLY A 177 22.76 -2.18 23.24
N SER A 178 21.71 -1.71 22.56
CA SER A 178 21.80 -0.73 21.47
C SER A 178 21.15 0.60 21.84
N PRO A 179 21.66 1.74 21.34
CA PRO A 179 20.99 3.02 21.48
C PRO A 179 19.60 2.97 20.85
N GLN A 180 18.63 3.59 21.54
CA GLN A 180 17.28 3.75 21.02
C GLN A 180 17.29 4.50 19.68
N LYS A 181 16.63 3.94 18.66
CA LYS A 181 16.43 4.57 17.37
C LYS A 181 15.07 5.29 17.34
N ILE A 182 15.06 6.54 16.92
CA ILE A 182 13.84 7.33 16.73
C ILE A 182 13.81 7.83 15.29
N ARG A 183 12.72 7.54 14.58
CA ARG A 183 12.45 8.07 13.24
C ARG A 183 11.17 8.89 13.27
N ASN A 184 11.17 10.01 12.58
CA ASN A 184 10.03 10.90 12.49
C ASN A 184 9.54 10.96 11.04
N TYR A 185 8.24 10.85 10.88
CA TYR A 185 7.58 10.89 9.58
C TYR A 185 6.46 11.92 9.60
N ILE A 186 6.00 12.32 8.43
CA ILE A 186 4.80 13.12 8.24
C ILE A 186 3.89 12.43 7.22
N ILE A 187 2.61 12.35 7.55
CA ILE A 187 1.57 11.93 6.60
C ILE A 187 1.13 13.17 5.84
N ARG A 188 1.30 13.18 4.51
CA ARG A 188 0.94 14.28 3.62
C ARG A 188 -0.52 14.19 3.19
N ASP A 189 -1.05 15.27 2.60
CA ASP A 189 -2.45 15.31 2.10
C ASP A 189 -2.66 14.45 0.84
N ASP A 190 -1.56 14.09 0.15
CA ASP A 190 -1.59 13.11 -0.94
C ASP A 190 -1.61 11.65 -0.45
N GLY A 191 -1.48 11.42 0.86
CA GLY A 191 -1.42 10.11 1.49
C GLY A 191 -0.01 9.54 1.63
N LYS A 192 1.03 10.20 1.15
CA LYS A 192 2.40 9.71 1.30
C LYS A 192 2.89 9.87 2.74
N ILE A 193 3.58 8.86 3.23
CA ILE A 193 4.34 8.90 4.48
C ILE A 193 5.79 9.21 4.12
N VAL A 194 6.31 10.32 4.62
CA VAL A 194 7.66 10.81 4.29
C VAL A 194 8.47 10.99 5.56
N GLU A 195 9.70 10.49 5.59
CA GLU A 195 10.63 10.71 6.69
C GLU A 195 11.08 12.18 6.70
N LYS A 196 11.23 12.75 7.93
CA LYS A 196 11.64 14.14 8.16
C LYS A 196 13.14 14.25 8.33
#